data_d34e7925f79c951537dc9755ff946ec5
#
_entry.id   d34e7925f79c951537dc9755ff946ec5
#
_cell.length_a   1.000
_cell.length_b   1.000
_cell.length_c   1.000
_cell.angle_alpha   90.00
_cell.angle_beta   90.00
_cell.angle_gamma   90.00
#
_symmetry.space_group_name_H-M   'P 1'
#
loop_
_entity.id
_entity.type
_entity.pdbx_description
1 polymer ?
#
loop_
_entity_poly.entity_id
_entity_poly.type
_entity_poly.pdbx_seq_one_letter_code
_entity_poly.pdbx_strand_id
1 'polypeptide(L)'
;MSRRRVLAGAASVALLPVAVHPARATPESMAAAIREAVGGAEVRPGRVQLEAPSLAENGNSVQITVSVESPMTGADHVKTIHVFSEKNPITTVARFHLGPRAGRAKVSTSIRLATTQRIVAIAAMSDGSCWSGAADVVVTLPACVESGF
;
A
#
# COMPACT_ATOMS: atom_id res chain seq x y z
N MET A 1 -33.57 58.78 -33.05
CA MET A 1 -34.01 57.35 -33.16
C MET A 1 -32.90 56.41 -32.89
N SER A 2 -32.87 55.87 -31.70
CA SER A 2 -31.80 55.02 -31.18
C SER A 2 -32.14 53.55 -31.44
N ARG A 3 -31.27 52.88 -32.15
CA ARG A 3 -31.33 51.42 -32.30
C ARG A 3 -30.37 50.76 -31.27
N ARG A 4 -30.97 50.30 -30.22
CA ARG A 4 -30.26 49.44 -29.25
C ARG A 4 -30.07 48.06 -29.86
N ARG A 5 -28.84 47.72 -30.19
CA ARG A 5 -28.46 46.34 -30.48
C ARG A 5 -28.09 45.67 -29.17
N VAL A 6 -28.93 44.76 -28.71
CA VAL A 6 -28.64 43.86 -27.61
C VAL A 6 -27.82 42.70 -28.17
N LEU A 7 -26.53 42.62 -27.85
CA LEU A 7 -25.70 41.48 -28.14
C LEU A 7 -25.92 40.44 -27.02
N ALA A 8 -26.71 39.42 -27.31
CA ALA A 8 -26.83 38.25 -26.47
C ALA A 8 -25.59 37.38 -26.70
N GLY A 9 -24.63 37.46 -25.76
CA GLY A 9 -23.50 36.54 -25.69
C GLY A 9 -23.94 35.23 -25.05
N ALA A 10 -24.14 34.20 -25.85
CA ALA A 10 -24.32 32.84 -25.33
C ALA A 10 -22.97 32.29 -24.88
N ALA A 11 -22.73 32.31 -23.56
CA ALA A 11 -21.59 31.60 -22.95
C ALA A 11 -21.91 30.10 -22.93
N SER A 12 -21.39 29.37 -23.91
CA SER A 12 -21.43 27.91 -23.92
C SER A 12 -20.43 27.38 -22.88
N VAL A 13 -20.93 27.00 -21.72
CA VAL A 13 -20.15 26.25 -20.75
C VAL A 13 -20.02 24.81 -21.25
N ALA A 14 -18.88 24.48 -21.82
CA ALA A 14 -18.53 23.11 -22.17
C ALA A 14 -18.30 22.31 -20.89
N LEU A 15 -19.27 21.52 -20.47
CA LEU A 15 -19.10 20.50 -19.44
C LEU A 15 -18.22 19.38 -20.02
N LEU A 16 -16.93 19.39 -19.70
CA LEU A 16 -16.04 18.27 -19.96
C LEU A 16 -16.46 17.13 -19.03
N PRO A 17 -16.77 15.93 -19.56
CA PRO A 17 -17.02 14.78 -18.72
C PRO A 17 -15.71 14.41 -18.01
N VAL A 18 -15.65 14.62 -16.70
CA VAL A 18 -14.57 14.09 -15.87
C VAL A 18 -14.79 12.59 -15.80
N ALA A 19 -14.03 11.84 -16.56
CA ALA A 19 -14.00 10.39 -16.47
C ALA A 19 -13.36 10.01 -15.15
N VAL A 20 -14.17 9.73 -14.14
CA VAL A 20 -13.72 9.20 -12.86
C VAL A 20 -13.33 7.74 -13.10
N HIS A 21 -12.05 7.48 -13.28
CA HIS A 21 -11.53 6.13 -13.30
C HIS A 21 -11.47 5.62 -11.86
N PRO A 22 -11.99 4.41 -11.56
CA PRO A 22 -11.82 3.83 -10.24
C PRO A 22 -10.32 3.67 -9.97
N ALA A 23 -9.84 4.25 -8.87
CA ALA A 23 -8.46 4.10 -8.44
C ALA A 23 -8.18 2.61 -8.15
N ARG A 24 -7.40 1.98 -9.01
CA ARG A 24 -6.86 0.64 -8.78
C ARG A 24 -5.36 0.79 -8.58
N ALA A 25 -4.85 0.17 -7.53
CA ALA A 25 -3.42 0.02 -7.40
C ALA A 25 -2.91 -0.83 -8.57
N THR A 26 -1.74 -0.48 -9.05
CA THR A 26 -1.01 -1.19 -10.09
C THR A 26 0.39 -1.52 -9.56
N PRO A 27 1.15 -2.42 -10.20
CA PRO A 27 2.54 -2.64 -9.84
C PRO A 27 3.35 -1.34 -9.79
N GLU A 28 3.08 -0.40 -10.70
CA GLU A 28 3.74 0.90 -10.76
C GLU A 28 3.36 1.80 -9.57
N SER A 29 2.08 1.81 -9.18
CA SER A 29 1.62 2.57 -8.02
C SER A 29 2.17 1.99 -6.71
N MET A 30 2.30 0.66 -6.61
CA MET A 30 2.96 0.01 -5.49
C MET A 30 4.45 0.36 -5.43
N ALA A 31 5.16 0.33 -6.57
CA ALA A 31 6.56 0.72 -6.63
C ALA A 31 6.76 2.20 -6.23
N ALA A 32 5.85 3.08 -6.61
CA ALA A 32 5.88 4.49 -6.21
C ALA A 32 5.66 4.66 -4.70
N ALA A 33 4.68 3.96 -4.12
CA ALA A 33 4.40 3.98 -2.68
C ALA A 33 5.58 3.43 -1.87
N ILE A 34 6.24 2.39 -2.35
CA ILE A 34 7.45 1.85 -1.72
C ILE A 34 8.57 2.89 -1.74
N ARG A 35 8.85 3.52 -2.89
CA ARG A 35 9.89 4.57 -2.99
C ARG A 35 9.64 5.74 -2.04
N GLU A 36 8.39 6.16 -1.91
CA GLU A 36 8.00 7.20 -0.96
C GLU A 36 8.24 6.77 0.49
N ALA A 37 7.83 5.55 0.84
CA ALA A 37 7.96 5.02 2.20
C ALA A 37 9.41 4.83 2.65
N VAL A 38 10.31 4.48 1.73
CA VAL A 38 11.74 4.27 2.04
C VAL A 38 12.60 5.52 1.80
N GLY A 39 12.00 6.64 1.36
CA GLY A 39 12.73 7.89 1.09
C GLY A 39 13.78 7.75 -0.03
N GLY A 40 13.54 6.89 -1.01
CA GLY A 40 14.46 6.64 -2.12
C GLY A 40 15.62 5.68 -1.78
N ALA A 41 15.65 5.07 -0.59
CA ALA A 41 16.63 4.06 -0.25
C ALA A 41 16.48 2.80 -1.12
N GLU A 42 17.60 2.13 -1.39
CA GLU A 42 17.59 0.84 -2.08
C GLU A 42 16.91 -0.22 -1.21
N VAL A 43 15.95 -0.95 -1.78
CA VAL A 43 15.28 -2.07 -1.12
C VAL A 43 15.93 -3.37 -1.58
N ARG A 44 16.45 -4.15 -0.64
CA ARG A 44 17.09 -5.44 -0.89
C ARG A 44 16.16 -6.57 -0.47
N PRO A 45 16.08 -7.67 -1.22
CA PRO A 45 15.36 -8.87 -0.78
C PRO A 45 16.14 -9.54 0.38
N GLY A 46 15.39 -10.12 1.30
CA GLY A 46 15.94 -10.83 2.45
C GLY A 46 15.62 -10.19 3.79
N ARG A 47 16.03 -10.82 4.88
CA ARG A 47 15.79 -10.46 6.28
C ARG A 47 14.31 -10.36 6.68
N VAL A 48 13.39 -10.21 5.73
CA VAL A 48 11.95 -10.07 5.95
C VAL A 48 11.26 -11.34 5.49
N GLN A 49 10.58 -12.01 6.41
CA GLN A 49 9.71 -13.13 6.13
C GLN A 49 8.27 -12.68 6.27
N LEU A 50 7.52 -12.76 5.18
CA LEU A 50 6.09 -12.47 5.13
C LEU A 50 5.34 -13.79 5.01
N GLU A 51 4.66 -14.16 6.08
CA GLU A 51 3.79 -15.34 6.13
C GLU A 51 2.36 -14.90 5.82
N ALA A 52 1.78 -15.52 4.81
CA ALA A 52 0.39 -15.36 4.43
C ALA A 52 -0.14 -16.69 3.91
N PRO A 53 -1.45 -16.97 3.99
CA PRO A 53 -2.02 -18.17 3.38
C PRO A 53 -1.87 -18.08 1.86
N SER A 54 -1.47 -19.17 1.22
CA SER A 54 -1.41 -19.26 -0.24
C SER A 54 -2.81 -19.15 -0.88
N LEU A 55 -3.83 -19.58 -0.14
CA LEU A 55 -5.24 -19.48 -0.49
C LEU A 55 -6.03 -18.85 0.66
N ALA A 56 -6.68 -17.73 0.41
CA ALA A 56 -7.62 -17.07 1.31
C ALA A 56 -9.05 -17.28 0.78
N GLU A 57 -9.86 -18.04 1.52
CA GLU A 57 -11.25 -18.26 1.15
C GLU A 57 -12.10 -16.99 1.27
N ASN A 58 -11.69 -16.08 2.16
CA ASN A 58 -12.37 -14.81 2.40
C ASN A 58 -11.35 -13.66 2.47
N GLY A 59 -11.35 -12.80 1.45
CA GLY A 59 -10.48 -11.64 1.36
C GLY A 59 -10.74 -10.55 2.42
N ASN A 60 -11.88 -10.57 3.11
CA ASN A 60 -12.19 -9.57 4.14
C ASN A 60 -11.31 -9.69 5.39
N SER A 61 -10.74 -10.85 5.65
CA SER A 61 -9.87 -11.08 6.80
C SER A 61 -8.80 -12.11 6.45
N VAL A 62 -7.66 -11.64 6.02
CA VAL A 62 -6.50 -12.47 5.69
C VAL A 62 -5.42 -12.24 6.73
N GLN A 63 -5.12 -13.26 7.51
CA GLN A 63 -4.07 -13.20 8.52
C GLN A 63 -2.69 -13.18 7.87
N ILE A 64 -1.88 -12.24 8.28
CA ILE A 64 -0.47 -12.16 7.89
C ILE A 64 0.43 -12.01 9.10
N THR A 65 1.64 -12.51 8.99
CA THR A 65 2.70 -12.29 9.97
C THR A 65 3.96 -11.85 9.25
N VAL A 66 4.54 -10.75 9.71
CA VAL A 66 5.82 -10.25 9.22
C VAL A 66 6.87 -10.44 10.31
N SER A 67 7.92 -11.15 9.98
CA SER A 67 9.10 -11.35 10.85
C SER A 67 10.33 -10.76 10.18
N VAL A 68 11.14 -10.03 10.92
CA VAL A 68 12.37 -9.44 10.41
C VAL A 68 13.56 -9.94 11.25
N GLU A 69 14.59 -10.38 10.58
CA GLU A 69 15.85 -10.76 11.24
C GLU A 69 16.56 -9.51 11.76
N SER A 70 16.55 -9.35 13.07
CA SER A 70 17.23 -8.27 13.77
C SER A 70 17.45 -8.64 15.24
N PRO A 71 18.61 -8.30 15.83
CA PRO A 71 18.86 -8.49 17.25
C PRO A 71 18.02 -7.54 18.13
N MET A 72 17.36 -6.53 17.54
CA MET A 72 16.55 -5.53 18.25
C MET A 72 17.32 -4.88 19.40
N THR A 73 18.51 -4.38 19.09
CA THR A 73 19.34 -3.59 19.99
C THR A 73 19.26 -2.10 19.66
N GLY A 74 19.81 -1.24 20.53
CA GLY A 74 19.88 0.19 20.23
C GLY A 74 20.65 0.52 18.96
N ALA A 75 21.68 -0.31 18.63
CA ALA A 75 22.52 -0.13 17.44
C ALA A 75 21.94 -0.78 16.18
N ASP A 76 21.22 -1.90 16.32
CA ASP A 76 20.62 -2.63 15.19
C ASP A 76 19.21 -3.07 15.55
N HIS A 77 18.23 -2.37 15.01
CA HIS A 77 16.80 -2.65 15.20
C HIS A 77 15.97 -2.27 13.98
N VAL A 78 14.78 -2.83 13.91
CA VAL A 78 13.76 -2.43 12.94
C VAL A 78 13.06 -1.18 13.43
N LYS A 79 13.00 -0.15 12.60
CA LYS A 79 12.26 1.10 12.88
C LYS A 79 10.81 1.03 12.44
N THR A 80 10.59 0.57 11.21
CA THR A 80 9.25 0.49 10.62
C THR A 80 9.11 -0.75 9.76
N ILE A 81 7.90 -1.28 9.75
CA ILE A 81 7.48 -2.30 8.79
C ILE A 81 6.28 -1.74 8.03
N HIS A 82 6.37 -1.72 6.71
CA HIS A 82 5.27 -1.35 5.83
C HIS A 82 4.81 -2.58 5.07
N VAL A 83 3.49 -2.73 4.92
CA VAL A 83 2.91 -3.79 4.09
C VAL A 83 2.14 -3.13 2.95
N PHE A 84 2.47 -3.55 1.74
CA PHE A 84 1.88 -3.06 0.50
C PHE A 84 1.12 -4.16 -0.21
N SER A 85 0.05 -3.78 -0.89
CA SER A 85 -0.73 -4.64 -1.76
C SER A 85 -0.73 -4.12 -3.18
N GLU A 86 -0.69 -5.03 -4.16
CA GLU A 86 -0.59 -4.69 -5.57
C GLU A 86 -1.91 -4.22 -6.18
N LYS A 87 -3.05 -4.72 -5.68
CA LYS A 87 -4.35 -4.55 -6.33
C LYS A 87 -5.45 -3.97 -5.45
N ASN A 88 -5.17 -3.65 -4.19
CA ASN A 88 -6.12 -2.92 -3.36
C ASN A 88 -6.23 -1.47 -3.84
N PRO A 89 -7.38 -0.79 -3.66
CA PRO A 89 -7.51 0.64 -3.97
C PRO A 89 -6.48 1.51 -3.24
N ILE A 90 -6.17 1.15 -1.99
CA ILE A 90 -5.11 1.76 -1.19
C ILE A 90 -3.94 0.78 -1.13
N THR A 91 -2.80 1.19 -1.67
CA THR A 91 -1.62 0.33 -1.81
C THR A 91 -0.97 -0.01 -0.46
N THR A 92 -0.88 0.96 0.46
CA THR A 92 -0.34 0.72 1.80
C THR A 92 -1.43 0.17 2.70
N VAL A 93 -1.35 -1.11 3.06
CA VAL A 93 -2.40 -1.79 3.84
C VAL A 93 -2.11 -1.83 5.34
N ALA A 94 -0.85 -1.75 5.74
CA ALA A 94 -0.45 -1.69 7.15
C ALA A 94 0.90 -0.99 7.33
N ARG A 95 1.08 -0.36 8.49
CA ARG A 95 2.33 0.27 8.91
C ARG A 95 2.53 0.03 10.39
N PHE A 96 3.72 -0.40 10.77
CA PHE A 96 4.10 -0.64 12.16
C PHE A 96 5.37 0.15 12.48
N HIS A 97 5.38 0.81 13.63
CA HIS A 97 6.55 1.47 14.17
C HIS A 97 7.08 0.65 15.34
N LEU A 98 8.34 0.27 15.26
CA LEU A 98 9.03 -0.50 16.27
C LEU A 98 10.20 0.30 16.85
N GLY A 99 10.72 -0.19 17.94
CA GLY A 99 11.91 0.35 18.57
C GLY A 99 12.71 -0.77 19.20
N PRO A 100 13.92 -0.49 19.71
CA PRO A 100 14.80 -1.52 20.27
C PRO A 100 14.19 -2.26 21.46
N ARG A 101 13.20 -1.66 22.14
CA ARG A 101 12.49 -2.27 23.27
C ARG A 101 11.37 -3.23 22.87
N ALA A 102 11.09 -3.39 21.57
CA ALA A 102 10.08 -4.34 21.10
C ALA A 102 10.46 -5.81 21.34
N GLY A 103 11.72 -6.10 21.61
CA GLY A 103 12.23 -7.44 21.87
C GLY A 103 12.38 -8.29 20.62
N ARG A 104 11.35 -8.36 19.79
CA ARG A 104 11.34 -9.06 18.49
C ARG A 104 10.72 -8.20 17.44
N ALA A 105 11.26 -8.28 16.23
CA ALA A 105 10.66 -7.66 15.05
C ALA A 105 9.67 -8.62 14.39
N LYS A 106 8.57 -8.90 15.08
CA LYS A 106 7.49 -9.78 14.60
C LYS A 106 6.15 -9.13 14.87
N VAL A 107 5.35 -8.97 13.82
CA VAL A 107 4.02 -8.38 13.88
C VAL A 107 3.02 -9.28 13.14
N SER A 108 1.83 -9.42 13.69
CA SER A 108 0.73 -10.18 13.08
C SER A 108 -0.52 -9.31 13.04
N THR A 109 -1.23 -9.36 11.93
CA THR A 109 -2.47 -8.62 11.74
C THR A 109 -3.35 -9.28 10.70
N SER A 110 -4.60 -8.86 10.63
CA SER A 110 -5.50 -9.19 9.51
C SER A 110 -5.55 -8.02 8.55
N ILE A 111 -5.46 -8.32 7.26
CA ILE A 111 -5.62 -7.35 6.18
C ILE A 111 -6.79 -7.73 5.29
N ARG A 112 -7.28 -6.77 4.50
CA ARG A 112 -8.27 -7.01 3.45
C ARG A 112 -7.58 -7.11 2.10
N LEU A 113 -7.97 -8.08 1.30
CA LEU A 113 -7.49 -8.27 -0.07
C LEU A 113 -8.66 -8.22 -1.06
N ALA A 114 -8.63 -7.23 -1.93
CA ALA A 114 -9.65 -7.00 -2.95
C ALA A 114 -9.77 -8.14 -3.97
N THR A 115 -8.67 -8.85 -4.21
CA THR A 115 -8.59 -9.95 -5.17
C THR A 115 -7.28 -10.71 -4.98
N THR A 116 -7.10 -11.80 -5.72
CA THR A 116 -5.81 -12.49 -5.86
C THR A 116 -4.71 -11.51 -6.23
N GLN A 117 -3.66 -11.44 -5.43
CA GLN A 117 -2.60 -10.46 -5.59
C GLN A 117 -1.33 -10.82 -4.82
N ARG A 118 -0.28 -10.09 -5.15
CA ARG A 118 0.97 -10.07 -4.40
C ARG A 118 0.92 -9.03 -3.29
N ILE A 119 1.45 -9.39 -2.14
CA ILE A 119 1.71 -8.49 -1.02
C ILE A 119 3.21 -8.42 -0.74
N VAL A 120 3.70 -7.27 -0.34
CA VAL A 120 5.11 -7.00 -0.07
C VAL A 120 5.25 -6.34 1.29
N ALA A 121 6.14 -6.86 2.12
CA ALA A 121 6.53 -6.23 3.37
C ALA A 121 7.91 -5.61 3.23
N ILE A 122 8.07 -4.37 3.68
CA ILE A 122 9.33 -3.63 3.68
C ILE A 122 9.68 -3.28 5.11
N ALA A 123 10.87 -3.65 5.54
CA ALA A 123 11.43 -3.26 6.83
C ALA A 123 12.51 -2.18 6.63
N ALA A 124 12.35 -1.05 7.32
CA ALA A 124 13.38 -0.03 7.42
C ALA A 124 14.14 -0.21 8.74
N MET A 125 15.44 -0.37 8.62
CA MET A 125 16.34 -0.62 9.74
C MET A 125 16.88 0.68 10.34
N SER A 126 17.42 0.59 11.54
CA SER A 126 18.05 1.72 12.24
C SER A 126 19.27 2.31 11.54
N ASP A 127 19.98 1.51 10.73
CA ASP A 127 21.12 1.94 9.91
C ASP A 127 20.73 2.59 8.57
N GLY A 128 19.42 2.71 8.28
CA GLY A 128 18.89 3.25 7.04
C GLY A 128 18.73 2.22 5.91
N SER A 129 19.16 0.97 6.10
CA SER A 129 18.93 -0.10 5.12
C SER A 129 17.46 -0.51 5.09
N CYS A 130 16.99 -0.92 3.90
CA CYS A 130 15.62 -1.38 3.69
C CYS A 130 15.64 -2.79 3.08
N TRP A 131 14.81 -3.66 3.61
CA TRP A 131 14.73 -5.06 3.23
C TRP A 131 13.29 -5.46 2.92
N SER A 132 13.12 -6.43 2.05
CA SER A 132 11.79 -6.86 1.59
C SER A 132 11.57 -8.35 1.67
N GLY A 133 10.32 -8.69 1.89
CA GLY A 133 9.76 -10.03 1.70
C GLY A 133 8.41 -9.91 1.00
N ALA A 134 8.01 -10.95 0.27
CA ALA A 134 6.78 -10.95 -0.50
C ALA A 134 6.05 -12.29 -0.37
N ALA A 135 4.74 -12.24 -0.59
CA ALA A 135 3.89 -13.43 -0.68
C ALA A 135 2.79 -13.22 -1.71
N ASP A 136 2.45 -14.28 -2.42
CA ASP A 136 1.31 -14.30 -3.34
C ASP A 136 0.13 -14.98 -2.66
N VAL A 137 -1.05 -14.35 -2.72
CA VAL A 137 -2.27 -14.85 -2.10
C VAL A 137 -3.38 -14.99 -3.14
N VAL A 138 -3.89 -16.21 -3.29
CA VAL A 138 -5.09 -16.47 -4.08
C VAL A 138 -6.30 -16.19 -3.21
N VAL A 139 -7.22 -15.35 -3.69
CA VAL A 139 -8.44 -14.97 -2.97
C VAL A 139 -9.65 -15.48 -3.73
N THR A 140 -10.47 -16.35 -3.11
CA THR A 140 -11.65 -16.92 -3.75
C THR A 140 -12.89 -16.03 -3.58
N LEU A 141 -13.09 -15.44 -2.41
CA LEU A 141 -14.13 -14.46 -2.17
C LEU A 141 -13.49 -13.09 -1.92
N PRO A 142 -13.57 -12.16 -2.89
CA PRO A 142 -12.99 -10.82 -2.77
C PRO A 142 -13.52 -10.04 -1.57
N ALA A 143 -12.65 -9.23 -0.97
CA ALA A 143 -13.08 -8.28 0.05
C ALA A 143 -13.86 -7.12 -0.60
N CYS A 144 -14.88 -6.64 0.10
CA CYS A 144 -15.44 -5.32 -0.16
C CYS A 144 -14.45 -4.28 0.35
N VAL A 145 -13.65 -3.72 -0.53
CA VAL A 145 -12.74 -2.61 -0.21
C VAL A 145 -13.38 -1.32 -0.72
N GLU A 146 -13.65 -0.41 0.20
CA GLU A 146 -14.11 0.92 -0.17
C GLU A 146 -12.94 1.65 -0.83
N SER A 147 -13.16 2.17 -2.05
CA SER A 147 -12.29 3.16 -2.63
C SER A 147 -12.41 4.41 -1.75
N GLY A 148 -11.34 4.77 -1.05
CA GLY A 148 -11.32 5.97 -0.22
C GLY A 148 -11.76 7.19 -1.03
N PHE A 149 -12.63 7.98 -0.43
CA PHE A 149 -13.09 9.26 -0.97
C PHE A 149 -11.99 10.30 -0.91
#